data_de1c715df777d801a79d4b142d48554d
#
_entry.id   de1c715df777d801a79d4b142d48554d
#
_cell.length_a   1.000
_cell.length_b   1.000
_cell.length_c   1.000
_cell.angle_alpha   90.00
_cell.angle_beta   90.00
_cell.angle_gamma   90.00
#
_symmetry.space_group_name_H-M   'P 1'
#
loop_
_entity.id
_entity.type
_entity.pdbx_description
1 polymer ?
#
loop_
_entity_poly.entity_id
_entity_poly.type
_entity_poly.pdbx_seq_one_letter_code
_entity_poly.pdbx_strand_id
1 'polypeptide(L)'
;MTGHREALPQLGGRLFLTDGGIETSMIAFEGIGLREFAVFPLLMEPRGEQALRRYFRAYAELAGRFGLGLVLESATWRASADWGAVLGFGREALAEANRLGVEMLEHVRAGREGDAPPLVISGCVGPRRDGYDPAEPLRVAQSVKK
;
A
#
# COMPACT_ATOMS: atom_id res chain seq x y z
N MET A 1 -13.59 4.25 17.55
CA MET A 1 -12.19 3.77 17.45
C MET A 1 -11.30 4.98 17.52
N THR A 2 -10.60 5.18 18.63
CA THR A 2 -9.56 6.20 18.74
C THR A 2 -8.44 5.83 17.79
N GLY A 3 -8.31 6.62 16.71
CA GLY A 3 -7.24 6.39 15.74
C GLY A 3 -5.88 6.49 16.43
N HIS A 4 -4.89 5.76 15.91
CA HIS A 4 -3.50 5.76 16.41
C HIS A 4 -2.78 7.11 16.26
N ARG A 5 -3.51 8.23 16.28
CA ARG A 5 -2.95 9.57 16.08
C ARG A 5 -2.02 10.03 17.19
N GLU A 6 -2.27 9.57 18.43
CA GLU A 6 -1.50 9.98 19.61
C GLU A 6 -0.50 8.90 20.07
N ALA A 7 -0.71 7.64 19.66
CA ALA A 7 0.17 6.54 20.01
C ALA A 7 0.21 5.51 18.86
N LEU A 8 1.31 5.48 18.16
CA LEU A 8 1.56 4.50 17.10
C LEU A 8 1.96 3.16 17.74
N PRO A 9 1.20 2.06 17.53
CA PRO A 9 1.46 0.78 18.20
C PRO A 9 2.87 0.24 17.97
N GLN A 10 3.45 0.49 16.78
CA GLN A 10 4.79 0.04 16.43
C GLN A 10 5.91 0.75 17.20
N LEU A 11 5.62 1.84 17.91
CA LEU A 11 6.59 2.54 18.75
C LEU A 11 6.54 2.08 20.22
N GLY A 12 5.65 1.16 20.57
CA GLY A 12 5.42 0.65 21.93
C GLY A 12 6.35 -0.49 22.37
N GLY A 13 7.47 -0.74 21.68
CA GLY A 13 8.45 -1.78 22.04
C GLY A 13 8.10 -3.20 21.60
N ARG A 14 6.95 -3.44 20.99
CA ARG A 14 6.59 -4.72 20.36
C ARG A 14 7.26 -4.84 18.99
N LEU A 15 7.65 -6.06 18.60
CA LEU A 15 8.12 -6.32 17.25
C LEU A 15 6.96 -6.26 16.25
N PHE A 16 7.23 -5.64 15.11
CA PHE A 16 6.34 -5.58 13.96
C PHE A 16 7.04 -6.11 12.72
N LEU A 17 6.32 -6.90 11.93
CA LEU A 17 6.68 -7.18 10.55
C LEU A 17 6.23 -6.03 9.66
N THR A 18 6.92 -5.85 8.55
CA THR A 18 6.44 -5.08 7.39
C THR A 18 6.23 -6.04 6.23
N ASP A 19 5.40 -5.68 5.28
CA ASP A 19 5.39 -6.34 3.99
C ASP A 19 6.67 -6.01 3.20
N GLY A 20 6.87 -6.68 2.07
CA GLY A 20 8.06 -6.58 1.22
C GLY A 20 7.78 -5.95 -0.13
N GLY A 21 8.58 -6.32 -1.14
CA GLY A 21 8.45 -5.80 -2.51
C GLY A 21 7.21 -6.32 -3.22
N ILE A 22 6.11 -5.59 -3.15
CA ILE A 22 4.81 -5.96 -3.72
C ILE A 22 4.88 -6.09 -5.25
N GLU A 23 5.53 -5.14 -5.93
CA GLU A 23 5.70 -5.15 -7.38
C GLU A 23 6.47 -6.39 -7.85
N THR A 24 7.59 -6.66 -7.20
CA THR A 24 8.41 -7.85 -7.48
C THR A 24 7.61 -9.14 -7.23
N SER A 25 6.80 -9.17 -6.17
CA SER A 25 5.97 -10.34 -5.86
C SER A 25 4.89 -10.58 -6.92
N MET A 26 4.25 -9.53 -7.41
CA MET A 26 3.25 -9.63 -8.48
C MET A 26 3.87 -10.18 -9.77
N ILE A 27 5.07 -9.72 -10.12
CA ILE A 27 5.78 -10.19 -11.33
C ILE A 27 6.27 -11.62 -11.14
N ALA A 28 6.99 -11.91 -10.06
CA ALA A 28 7.72 -13.17 -9.89
C ALA A 28 6.82 -14.34 -9.50
N PHE A 29 5.81 -14.12 -8.67
CA PHE A 29 4.98 -15.20 -8.12
C PHE A 29 3.58 -15.27 -8.72
N GLU A 30 2.99 -14.12 -9.09
CA GLU A 30 1.67 -14.08 -9.68
C GLU A 30 1.69 -14.04 -11.22
N GLY A 31 2.87 -13.85 -11.84
CA GLY A 31 3.04 -13.76 -13.28
C GLY A 31 2.29 -12.58 -13.90
N ILE A 32 2.15 -11.47 -13.15
CA ILE A 32 1.43 -10.27 -13.59
C ILE A 32 2.45 -9.24 -14.04
N GLY A 33 2.41 -8.87 -15.34
CA GLY A 33 3.24 -7.78 -15.87
C GLY A 33 2.74 -6.43 -15.37
N LEU A 34 3.65 -5.58 -14.90
CA LEU A 34 3.33 -4.24 -14.42
C LEU A 34 3.88 -3.18 -15.38
N ARG A 35 2.97 -2.39 -15.97
CA ARG A 35 3.39 -1.22 -16.75
C ARG A 35 4.05 -0.20 -15.82
N GLU A 36 5.21 0.31 -16.23
CA GLU A 36 5.98 1.28 -15.45
C GLU A 36 6.22 0.83 -13.99
N PHE A 37 6.27 -0.47 -13.75
CA PHE A 37 6.44 -1.02 -12.40
C PHE A 37 5.41 -0.46 -11.38
N ALA A 38 4.18 -0.19 -11.84
CA ALA A 38 3.10 0.37 -11.03
C ALA A 38 2.08 -0.71 -10.67
N VAL A 39 1.87 -0.93 -9.39
CA VAL A 39 0.95 -1.95 -8.89
C VAL A 39 -0.48 -1.44 -8.71
N PHE A 40 -0.68 -0.12 -8.51
CA PHE A 40 -1.99 0.44 -8.20
C PHE A 40 -3.10 0.13 -9.22
N PRO A 41 -2.84 -0.04 -10.55
CA PRO A 41 -3.89 -0.41 -11.49
C PRO A 41 -4.56 -1.74 -11.15
N LEU A 42 -3.83 -2.65 -10.52
CA LEU A 42 -4.34 -3.97 -10.11
C LEU A 42 -5.49 -3.88 -9.08
N LEU A 43 -5.57 -2.79 -8.34
CA LEU A 43 -6.66 -2.54 -7.39
C LEU A 43 -8.04 -2.45 -8.07
N MET A 44 -8.06 -2.08 -9.36
CA MET A 44 -9.28 -1.88 -10.15
C MET A 44 -9.58 -3.06 -11.09
N GLU A 45 -8.76 -4.11 -11.04
CA GLU A 45 -8.89 -5.29 -11.89
C GLU A 45 -9.18 -6.52 -11.03
N PRO A 46 -10.23 -7.33 -11.32
CA PRO A 46 -10.61 -8.46 -10.46
C PRO A 46 -9.47 -9.46 -10.20
N ARG A 47 -8.67 -9.79 -11.23
CA ARG A 47 -7.53 -10.69 -11.08
C ARG A 47 -6.41 -10.06 -10.26
N GLY A 48 -6.13 -8.78 -10.50
CA GLY A 48 -5.12 -8.02 -9.78
C GLY A 48 -5.49 -7.84 -8.30
N GLU A 49 -6.73 -7.45 -8.03
CA GLU A 49 -7.25 -7.33 -6.67
C GLU A 49 -7.12 -8.64 -5.88
N GLN A 50 -7.45 -9.77 -6.49
CA GLN A 50 -7.31 -11.08 -5.83
C GLN A 50 -5.84 -11.41 -5.53
N ALA A 51 -4.92 -11.11 -6.45
CA ALA A 51 -3.49 -11.33 -6.24
C ALA A 51 -2.95 -10.47 -5.08
N LEU A 52 -3.31 -9.18 -5.06
CA LEU A 52 -2.97 -8.28 -3.97
C LEU A 52 -3.54 -8.74 -2.62
N ARG A 53 -4.78 -9.20 -2.62
CA ARG A 53 -5.44 -9.74 -1.42
C ARG A 53 -4.72 -10.99 -0.88
N ARG A 54 -4.25 -11.90 -1.75
CA ARG A 54 -3.43 -13.05 -1.35
C ARG A 54 -2.11 -12.61 -0.73
N TYR A 55 -1.44 -11.66 -1.39
CA TYR A 55 -0.19 -11.09 -0.92
C TYR A 55 -0.30 -10.55 0.51
N PHE A 56 -1.24 -9.65 0.77
CA PHE A 56 -1.41 -9.04 2.09
C PHE A 56 -1.86 -10.05 3.17
N ARG A 57 -2.73 -11.01 2.80
CA ARG A 57 -3.15 -12.07 3.72
C ARG A 57 -2.00 -12.96 4.16
N ALA A 58 -1.07 -13.31 3.26
CA ALA A 58 0.10 -14.11 3.60
C ALA A 58 0.94 -13.45 4.71
N TYR A 59 1.16 -12.14 4.65
CA TYR A 59 1.85 -11.40 5.70
C TYR A 59 1.02 -11.34 7.00
N ALA A 60 -0.30 -11.18 6.89
CA ALA A 60 -1.19 -11.16 8.06
C ALA A 60 -1.20 -12.52 8.79
N GLU A 61 -1.22 -13.62 8.05
CA GLU A 61 -1.13 -14.99 8.59
C GLU A 61 0.24 -15.22 9.23
N LEU A 62 1.33 -14.82 8.57
CA LEU A 62 2.69 -14.95 9.10
C LEU A 62 2.84 -14.19 10.42
N ALA A 63 2.41 -12.93 10.47
CA ALA A 63 2.45 -12.14 11.69
C ALA A 63 1.62 -12.78 12.81
N GLY A 64 0.43 -13.30 12.49
CA GLY A 64 -0.43 -14.01 13.44
C GLY A 64 0.24 -15.26 14.02
N ARG A 65 0.86 -16.08 13.18
CA ARG A 65 1.57 -17.31 13.61
C ARG A 65 2.68 -17.04 14.62
N PHE A 66 3.36 -15.92 14.52
CA PHE A 66 4.46 -15.55 15.42
C PHE A 66 4.06 -14.55 16.52
N GLY A 67 2.81 -14.19 16.63
CA GLY A 67 2.33 -13.23 17.63
C GLY A 67 2.91 -11.82 17.45
N LEU A 68 3.28 -11.43 16.22
CA LEU A 68 3.91 -10.15 15.90
C LEU A 68 2.88 -9.13 15.43
N GLY A 69 3.15 -7.84 15.70
CA GLY A 69 2.45 -6.77 15.04
C GLY A 69 2.76 -6.75 13.53
N LEU A 70 1.95 -6.06 12.75
CA LEU A 70 2.13 -5.96 11.30
C LEU A 70 1.89 -4.52 10.85
N VAL A 71 2.75 -4.01 9.99
CA VAL A 71 2.54 -2.78 9.22
C VAL A 71 2.38 -3.20 7.76
N LEU A 72 1.26 -2.86 7.14
CA LEU A 72 1.02 -3.06 5.71
C LEU A 72 0.98 -1.71 5.01
N GLU A 73 1.68 -1.60 3.91
CA GLU A 73 1.64 -0.41 3.05
C GLU A 73 0.60 -0.55 1.95
N SER A 74 -0.13 0.55 1.67
CA SER A 74 -1.07 0.57 0.55
C SER A 74 -0.34 0.42 -0.79
N ALA A 75 -0.96 -0.31 -1.74
CA ALA A 75 -0.43 -0.55 -3.07
C ALA A 75 -0.47 0.71 -3.97
N THR A 76 -0.04 1.87 -3.45
CA THR A 76 -0.24 3.19 -4.05
C THR A 76 1.03 3.99 -4.31
N TRP A 77 2.21 3.33 -4.27
CA TRP A 77 3.50 3.98 -4.44
C TRP A 77 3.56 4.90 -5.69
N ARG A 78 3.06 4.44 -6.84
CA ARG A 78 2.99 5.22 -8.10
C ARG A 78 1.59 5.78 -8.40
N ALA A 79 0.65 5.78 -7.45
CA ALA A 79 -0.69 6.33 -7.63
C ALA A 79 -0.70 7.87 -7.47
N SER A 80 0.13 8.56 -8.25
CA SER A 80 0.29 10.02 -8.27
C SER A 80 -0.09 10.61 -9.62
N ALA A 81 -0.29 11.93 -9.68
CA ALA A 81 -0.68 12.61 -10.91
C ALA A 81 0.31 12.42 -12.07
N ASP A 82 1.62 12.43 -11.77
CA ASP A 82 2.67 12.30 -12.80
C ASP A 82 2.65 10.87 -13.39
N TRP A 83 2.58 9.84 -12.54
CA TRP A 83 2.48 8.45 -12.98
C TRP A 83 1.12 8.12 -13.60
N GLY A 84 0.06 8.74 -13.09
CA GLY A 84 -1.28 8.64 -13.70
C GLY A 84 -1.28 9.13 -15.15
N ALA A 85 -0.64 10.25 -15.42
CA ALA A 85 -0.53 10.79 -16.78
C ALA A 85 0.21 9.81 -17.72
N VAL A 86 1.31 9.19 -17.27
CA VAL A 86 2.07 8.19 -18.04
C VAL A 86 1.24 6.93 -18.30
N LEU A 87 0.44 6.51 -17.32
CA LEU A 87 -0.32 5.26 -17.36
C LEU A 87 -1.73 5.42 -17.95
N GLY A 88 -2.18 6.66 -18.19
CA GLY A 88 -3.51 6.97 -18.73
C GLY A 88 -4.62 7.05 -17.68
N PHE A 89 -4.27 7.29 -16.40
CA PHE A 89 -5.22 7.44 -15.29
C PHE A 89 -5.45 8.91 -14.96
N GLY A 90 -6.70 9.37 -15.09
CA GLY A 90 -7.10 10.69 -14.67
C GLY A 90 -7.23 10.84 -13.15
N ARG A 91 -7.49 12.08 -12.71
CA ARG A 91 -7.58 12.43 -11.29
C ARG A 91 -8.57 11.58 -10.50
N GLU A 92 -9.75 11.32 -11.07
CA GLU A 92 -10.80 10.54 -10.40
C GLU A 92 -10.39 9.07 -10.23
N ALA A 93 -9.83 8.46 -11.28
CA ALA A 93 -9.33 7.09 -11.21
C ALA A 93 -8.17 6.93 -10.22
N LEU A 94 -7.30 7.94 -10.11
CA LEU A 94 -6.22 7.95 -9.11
C LEU A 94 -6.77 8.11 -7.69
N ALA A 95 -7.77 8.96 -7.49
CA ALA A 95 -8.44 9.09 -6.19
C ALA A 95 -9.08 7.77 -5.77
N GLU A 96 -9.75 7.10 -6.70
CA GLU A 96 -10.35 5.78 -6.50
C GLU A 96 -9.29 4.72 -6.17
N ALA A 97 -8.19 4.65 -6.93
CA ALA A 97 -7.10 3.72 -6.65
C ALA A 97 -6.51 3.91 -5.24
N ASN A 98 -6.28 5.17 -4.83
CA ASN A 98 -5.80 5.47 -3.48
C ASN A 98 -6.80 5.05 -2.39
N ARG A 99 -8.11 5.25 -2.61
CA ARG A 99 -9.17 4.79 -1.72
C ARG A 99 -9.20 3.26 -1.60
N LEU A 100 -9.23 2.56 -2.75
CA LEU A 100 -9.24 1.11 -2.81
C LEU A 100 -8.00 0.48 -2.16
N GLY A 101 -6.82 1.10 -2.30
CA GLY A 101 -5.60 0.64 -1.65
C GLY A 101 -5.72 0.60 -0.12
N VAL A 102 -6.33 1.61 0.48
CA VAL A 102 -6.57 1.64 1.94
C VAL A 102 -7.68 0.67 2.34
N GLU A 103 -8.80 0.66 1.62
CA GLU A 103 -9.94 -0.24 1.91
C GLU A 103 -9.54 -1.72 1.85
N MET A 104 -8.68 -2.11 0.90
CA MET A 104 -8.16 -3.47 0.83
C MET A 104 -7.47 -3.87 2.14
N LEU A 105 -6.62 -2.99 2.68
CA LEU A 105 -5.92 -3.24 3.94
C LEU A 105 -6.86 -3.24 5.14
N GLU A 106 -7.90 -2.42 5.12
CA GLU A 106 -8.96 -2.43 6.14
C GLU A 106 -9.70 -3.77 6.15
N HIS A 107 -10.01 -4.33 4.98
CA HIS A 107 -10.61 -5.66 4.88
C HIS A 107 -9.67 -6.76 5.39
N VAL A 108 -8.37 -6.68 5.09
CA VAL A 108 -7.38 -7.63 5.64
C VAL A 108 -7.32 -7.53 7.15
N ARG A 109 -7.33 -6.30 7.70
CA ARG A 109 -7.35 -6.07 9.14
C ARG A 109 -8.61 -6.61 9.81
N ALA A 110 -9.78 -6.36 9.21
CA ALA A 110 -11.07 -6.82 9.74
C ALA A 110 -11.23 -8.34 9.73
N GLY A 111 -10.58 -9.02 8.80
CA GLY A 111 -10.59 -10.49 8.71
C GLY A 111 -9.67 -11.21 9.72
N ARG A 112 -9.00 -10.48 10.61
CA ARG A 112 -8.18 -11.08 11.67
C ARG A 112 -9.06 -11.39 12.89
N GLU A 113 -9.00 -12.64 13.35
CA GLU A 113 -9.83 -13.12 14.45
C GLU A 113 -9.23 -12.81 15.84
N GLY A 114 -10.11 -12.58 16.81
CA GLY A 114 -9.80 -12.53 18.25
C GLY A 114 -8.78 -11.48 18.66
N ASP A 115 -7.94 -11.81 19.63
CA ASP A 115 -6.88 -10.97 20.19
C ASP A 115 -5.60 -10.91 19.31
N ALA A 116 -5.78 -10.91 17.99
CA ALA A 116 -4.65 -10.83 17.06
C ALA A 116 -3.79 -9.57 17.34
N PRO A 117 -2.45 -9.68 17.22
CA PRO A 117 -1.57 -8.52 17.38
C PRO A 117 -1.94 -7.37 16.45
N PRO A 118 -1.66 -6.11 16.83
CA PRO A 118 -2.11 -4.95 16.06
C PRO A 118 -1.61 -4.97 14.62
N LEU A 119 -2.50 -4.62 13.68
CA LEU A 119 -2.18 -4.33 12.30
C LEU A 119 -2.34 -2.84 12.05
N VAL A 120 -1.25 -2.21 11.63
CA VAL A 120 -1.17 -0.79 11.25
C VAL A 120 -1.26 -0.69 9.73
N ILE A 121 -2.12 0.19 9.25
CA ILE A 121 -2.24 0.53 7.83
C ILE A 121 -1.41 1.77 7.59
N SER A 122 -0.44 1.67 6.69
CA SER A 122 0.42 2.77 6.24
C SER A 122 0.03 3.18 4.82
N GLY A 123 -0.25 4.44 4.60
CA GLY A 123 -0.41 4.99 3.26
C GLY A 123 0.97 5.14 2.59
N CYS A 124 1.12 4.58 1.38
CA CYS A 124 2.35 4.71 0.62
C CYS A 124 2.26 5.91 -0.33
N VAL A 125 3.11 6.90 -0.13
CA VAL A 125 3.24 8.09 -0.99
C VAL A 125 4.62 8.07 -1.62
N GLY A 126 4.68 7.70 -2.89
CA GLY A 126 5.94 7.67 -3.64
C GLY A 126 6.37 9.03 -4.18
N PRO A 127 7.58 9.10 -4.74
CA PRO A 127 8.10 10.31 -5.38
C PRO A 127 7.31 10.64 -6.65
N ARG A 128 7.41 11.89 -7.10
CA ARG A 128 6.75 12.34 -8.33
C ARG A 128 7.26 11.67 -9.60
N ARG A 129 8.53 11.28 -9.61
CA ARG A 129 9.20 10.50 -10.66
C ARG A 129 9.76 9.20 -10.11
N ASP A 130 10.66 8.60 -10.86
CA ASP A 130 11.38 7.42 -10.39
C ASP A 130 12.25 7.79 -9.17
N GLY A 131 12.30 6.90 -8.16
CA GLY A 131 13.10 7.13 -6.96
C GLY A 131 14.60 7.21 -7.24
N TYR A 132 15.05 6.63 -8.36
CA TYR A 132 16.45 6.67 -8.83
C TYR A 132 16.73 7.81 -9.83
N ASP A 133 15.68 8.45 -10.37
CA ASP A 133 15.75 9.65 -11.22
C ASP A 133 14.72 10.67 -10.73
N PRO A 134 14.99 11.30 -9.57
CA PRO A 134 14.03 12.17 -8.92
C PRO A 134 13.79 13.45 -9.71
N ALA A 135 12.53 13.89 -9.72
CA ALA A 135 12.17 15.20 -10.24
C ALA A 135 12.83 16.34 -9.41
N GLU A 136 12.84 17.55 -9.97
CA GLU A 136 13.21 18.73 -9.22
C GLU A 136 12.45 18.84 -7.87
N PRO A 137 13.08 19.37 -6.81
CA PRO A 137 12.44 19.53 -5.52
C PRO A 137 11.11 20.25 -5.58
N LEU A 138 10.10 19.71 -4.90
CA LEU A 138 8.79 20.36 -4.77
C LEU A 138 8.95 21.69 -4.04
N ARG A 139 8.47 22.78 -4.65
CA ARG A 139 8.31 24.03 -3.90
C ARG A 139 7.15 23.88 -2.91
N VAL A 140 7.26 24.51 -1.74
CA VAL A 140 6.24 24.41 -0.66
C VAL A 140 4.82 24.68 -1.16
N ALA A 141 4.63 25.66 -2.08
CA ALA A 141 3.34 25.96 -2.69
C ALA A 141 2.75 24.82 -3.56
N GLN A 142 3.56 23.87 -3.99
CA GLN A 142 3.12 22.68 -4.75
C GLN A 142 2.76 21.51 -3.82
N SER A 143 3.30 21.48 -2.62
CA SER A 143 3.04 20.43 -1.63
C SER A 143 1.67 20.58 -0.97
N VAL A 144 1.10 21.79 -0.92
CA VAL A 144 -0.16 22.10 -0.22
C VAL A 144 -1.40 21.89 -1.12
N LYS A 145 -1.24 21.65 -2.42
CA LYS A 145 -2.34 21.45 -3.40
C LYS A 145 -2.70 19.98 -3.67
N LYS A 146 -2.34 19.07 -2.76
CA LYS A 146 -2.76 17.66 -2.85
C LYS A 146 -3.90 17.36 -1.91
#